data_0b789bb94692647b1e5c0c78c38e362a
#
_entry.id   0b789bb94692647b1e5c0c78c38e362a
#
_cell.length_a   1.000
_cell.length_b   1.000
_cell.length_c   1.000
_cell.angle_alpha   90.00
_cell.angle_beta   90.00
_cell.angle_gamma   90.00
#
_symmetry.space_group_name_H-M   'P 1'
#
loop_
_entity.id
_entity.type
_entity.pdbx_description
1 polymer ?
#
loop_
_entity_poly.entity_id
_entity_poly.type
_entity_poly.pdbx_seq_one_letter_code
_entity_poly.pdbx_strand_id
1 'polypeptide(L)'
;MKAVRERVLAVVDDDTRVLESLEDLLESAGHTVHLFRSAQALLADEAFGRIDCVISDIGMPAIDGFELERLARAARPGLPVILITDRLELIKGRQTTARDESRTFLLKPFSERELLGAINKALAARQRP
;
A
#
# COMPACT_ATOMS: atom_id res chain seq x y z
N MET A 1 -28.55 -1.67 11.74
CA MET A 1 -27.41 -0.90 11.31
C MET A 1 -26.27 -1.80 10.88
N LYS A 2 -25.63 -1.46 9.79
CA LYS A 2 -24.54 -2.26 9.27
C LYS A 2 -23.26 -1.99 10.03
N ALA A 3 -22.61 -3.02 10.52
CA ALA A 3 -21.32 -2.85 11.18
C ALA A 3 -20.28 -2.44 10.15
N VAL A 4 -19.46 -1.46 10.52
CA VAL A 4 -18.36 -1.03 9.67
C VAL A 4 -17.22 -2.02 9.86
N ARG A 5 -16.84 -2.69 8.78
CA ARG A 5 -15.72 -3.62 8.85
C ARG A 5 -14.42 -2.85 8.97
N GLU A 6 -13.60 -3.26 9.91
CA GLU A 6 -12.29 -2.67 10.09
C GLU A 6 -11.41 -3.01 8.90
N ARG A 7 -10.71 -2.00 8.38
CA ARG A 7 -9.78 -2.20 7.28
C ARG A 7 -8.37 -2.34 7.81
N VAL A 8 -7.65 -3.31 7.27
CA VAL A 8 -6.29 -3.61 7.72
C VAL A 8 -5.32 -3.21 6.62
N LEU A 9 -4.45 -2.28 6.94
CA LEU A 9 -3.47 -1.75 6.01
C LEU A 9 -2.07 -2.21 6.40
N ALA A 10 -1.23 -2.49 5.41
CA ALA A 10 0.19 -2.75 5.63
C ALA A 10 0.98 -1.59 5.06
N VAL A 11 1.90 -1.05 5.85
CA VAL A 11 2.81 -0.01 5.38
C VAL A 11 4.22 -0.59 5.39
N VAL A 12 4.91 -0.50 4.25
CA VAL A 12 6.23 -1.08 4.09
C VAL A 12 7.22 0.01 3.69
N ASP A 13 8.23 0.23 4.51
CA ASP A 13 9.26 1.23 4.26
C ASP A 13 10.46 0.92 5.15
N ASP A 14 11.67 1.10 4.65
CA ASP A 14 12.85 0.85 5.47
C ASP A 14 13.19 2.03 6.38
N ASP A 15 12.49 3.16 6.25
CA ASP A 15 12.68 4.32 7.13
C ASP A 15 11.63 4.30 8.24
N THR A 16 12.09 4.08 9.46
CA THR A 16 11.21 3.97 10.64
C THR A 16 10.38 5.25 10.85
N ARG A 17 10.94 6.42 10.53
CA ARG A 17 10.21 7.68 10.73
C ARG A 17 9.02 7.79 9.77
N VAL A 18 9.20 7.30 8.56
CA VAL A 18 8.10 7.27 7.60
C VAL A 18 7.01 6.33 8.08
N LEU A 19 7.41 5.14 8.57
CA LEU A 19 6.44 4.17 9.10
C LEU A 19 5.61 4.77 10.22
N GLU A 20 6.27 5.42 11.19
CA GLU A 20 5.57 6.00 12.34
C GLU A 20 4.63 7.11 11.92
N SER A 21 5.07 7.96 11.00
CA SER A 21 4.26 9.06 10.52
C SER A 21 3.00 8.55 9.81
N LEU A 22 3.15 7.55 8.95
CA LEU A 22 2.02 6.98 8.24
C LEU A 22 1.08 6.22 9.19
N GLU A 23 1.65 5.52 10.17
CA GLU A 23 0.83 4.83 11.16
C GLU A 23 -0.09 5.80 11.88
N ASP A 24 0.46 6.91 12.36
CA ASP A 24 -0.34 7.89 13.09
C ASP A 24 -1.46 8.44 12.22
N LEU A 25 -1.15 8.77 10.99
CA LEU A 25 -2.12 9.35 10.08
C LEU A 25 -3.23 8.36 9.75
N LEU A 26 -2.86 7.13 9.44
CA LEU A 26 -3.83 6.14 9.01
C LEU A 26 -4.68 5.62 10.17
N GLU A 27 -4.09 5.50 11.36
CA GLU A 27 -4.86 5.11 12.54
C GLU A 27 -5.86 6.19 12.92
N SER A 28 -5.47 7.46 12.79
CA SER A 28 -6.39 8.53 13.09
C SER A 28 -7.56 8.58 12.10
N ALA A 29 -7.40 7.98 10.92
CA ALA A 29 -8.46 7.88 9.94
C ALA A 29 -9.33 6.62 10.14
N GLY A 30 -9.05 5.84 11.17
CA GLY A 30 -9.87 4.68 11.53
C GLY A 30 -9.39 3.34 11.00
N HIS A 31 -8.20 3.28 10.44
CA HIS A 31 -7.65 2.03 9.91
C HIS A 31 -6.81 1.30 10.95
N THR A 32 -6.76 -0.03 10.82
CA THR A 32 -5.80 -0.84 11.57
C THR A 32 -4.55 -0.93 10.70
N VAL A 33 -3.38 -0.66 11.28
CA VAL A 33 -2.14 -0.54 10.52
C VAL A 33 -1.09 -1.50 11.05
N HIS A 34 -0.49 -2.26 10.15
CA HIS A 34 0.67 -3.10 10.45
C HIS A 34 1.88 -2.53 9.72
N LEU A 35 3.00 -2.38 10.43
CA LEU A 35 4.21 -1.79 9.86
C LEU A 35 5.25 -2.87 9.56
N PHE A 36 5.91 -2.72 8.43
CA PHE A 36 6.94 -3.65 8.01
C PHE A 36 8.13 -2.87 7.47
N ARG A 37 9.33 -3.27 7.84
CA ARG A 37 10.55 -2.59 7.42
C ARG A 37 11.13 -3.17 6.13
N SER A 38 10.54 -4.22 5.62
CA SER A 38 10.98 -4.86 4.38
C SER A 38 9.83 -5.61 3.76
N ALA A 39 9.97 -5.89 2.46
CA ALA A 39 8.99 -6.69 1.75
C ALA A 39 8.95 -8.12 2.28
N GLN A 40 10.13 -8.66 2.63
CA GLN A 40 10.20 -10.00 3.18
C GLN A 40 9.41 -10.12 4.46
N ALA A 41 9.49 -9.10 5.32
CA ALA A 41 8.76 -9.12 6.59
C ALA A 41 7.26 -9.18 6.36
N LEU A 42 6.76 -8.40 5.39
CA LEU A 42 5.33 -8.44 5.08
C LEU A 42 4.91 -9.80 4.55
N LEU A 43 5.65 -10.32 3.58
CA LEU A 43 5.25 -11.57 2.91
C LEU A 43 5.29 -12.77 3.84
N ALA A 44 6.12 -12.72 4.87
CA ALA A 44 6.24 -13.82 5.84
C ALA A 44 5.32 -13.66 7.05
N ASP A 45 4.62 -12.54 7.17
CA ASP A 45 3.81 -12.26 8.35
C ASP A 45 2.48 -12.98 8.29
N GLU A 46 2.03 -13.47 9.45
CA GLU A 46 0.75 -14.16 9.53
C GLU A 46 -0.43 -13.26 9.10
N ALA A 47 -0.29 -11.96 9.30
CA ALA A 47 -1.35 -11.02 8.95
C ALA A 47 -1.47 -10.78 7.46
N PHE A 48 -0.50 -11.25 6.65
CA PHE A 48 -0.54 -10.97 5.21
C PHE A 48 -1.87 -11.37 4.57
N GLY A 49 -2.43 -12.50 4.98
CA GLY A 49 -3.70 -12.97 4.44
C GLY A 49 -4.90 -12.09 4.77
N ARG A 50 -4.75 -11.21 5.77
CA ARG A 50 -5.83 -10.32 6.19
C ARG A 50 -5.64 -8.88 5.77
N ILE A 51 -4.53 -8.57 5.11
CA ILE A 51 -4.26 -7.20 4.66
C ILE A 51 -5.23 -6.83 3.54
N ASP A 52 -5.82 -5.66 3.65
CA ASP A 52 -6.78 -5.17 2.66
C ASP A 52 -6.12 -4.26 1.62
N CYS A 53 -5.01 -3.61 1.97
CA CYS A 53 -4.29 -2.75 1.05
C CYS A 53 -2.86 -2.61 1.54
N VAL A 54 -1.91 -2.62 0.61
CA VAL A 54 -0.49 -2.44 0.90
C VAL A 54 -0.05 -1.06 0.42
N ILE A 55 0.64 -0.32 1.28
CA ILE A 55 1.26 0.96 0.93
C ILE A 55 2.77 0.74 1.07
N SER A 56 3.52 0.85 -0.01
CA SER A 56 4.95 0.54 0.01
C SER A 56 5.77 1.59 -0.70
N ASP A 57 6.90 1.95 -0.08
CA ASP A 57 7.92 2.72 -0.77
C ASP A 57 8.50 1.86 -1.90
N ILE A 58 8.87 2.49 -3.02
CA ILE A 58 9.46 1.76 -4.13
C ILE A 58 10.95 1.48 -3.88
N GLY A 59 11.67 2.46 -3.37
CA GLY A 59 13.13 2.38 -3.28
C GLY A 59 13.64 1.70 -2.03
N MET A 60 13.37 0.41 -1.87
CA MET A 60 13.86 -0.35 -0.73
C MET A 60 14.97 -1.31 -1.16
N PRO A 61 15.90 -1.64 -0.24
CA PRO A 61 16.96 -2.61 -0.57
C PRO A 61 16.41 -4.03 -0.70
N ALA A 62 17.13 -4.87 -1.39
CA ALA A 62 16.82 -6.27 -1.66
C ALA A 62 15.58 -6.42 -2.54
N ILE A 63 14.39 -6.36 -1.95
CA ILE A 63 13.14 -6.44 -2.71
C ILE A 63 12.52 -5.05 -2.71
N ASP A 64 12.49 -4.40 -3.88
CA ASP A 64 11.89 -3.06 -3.98
C ASP A 64 10.36 -3.14 -4.07
N GLY A 65 9.72 -1.97 -4.15
CA GLY A 65 8.26 -1.91 -4.16
C GLY A 65 7.63 -2.59 -5.37
N PHE A 66 8.26 -2.54 -6.53
CA PHE A 66 7.72 -3.22 -7.72
C PHE A 66 7.76 -4.72 -7.56
N GLU A 67 8.86 -5.26 -7.04
CA GLU A 67 8.96 -6.69 -6.82
C GLU A 67 8.02 -7.14 -5.70
N LEU A 68 7.88 -6.32 -4.66
CA LEU A 68 6.91 -6.60 -3.62
C LEU A 68 5.51 -6.71 -4.21
N GLU A 69 5.13 -5.75 -5.05
CA GLU A 69 3.81 -5.79 -5.69
C GLU A 69 3.62 -7.08 -6.48
N ARG A 70 4.65 -7.46 -7.26
CA ARG A 70 4.57 -8.67 -8.07
C ARG A 70 4.36 -9.91 -7.19
N LEU A 71 5.16 -10.03 -6.13
CA LEU A 71 5.10 -11.19 -5.24
C LEU A 71 3.79 -11.22 -4.44
N ALA A 72 3.36 -10.08 -3.95
CA ALA A 72 2.14 -10.01 -3.16
C ALA A 72 0.92 -10.35 -4.01
N ARG A 73 0.87 -9.86 -5.24
CA ARG A 73 -0.27 -10.11 -6.11
C ARG A 73 -0.23 -11.52 -6.71
N ALA A 74 0.94 -12.13 -6.80
CA ALA A 74 1.03 -13.54 -7.18
C ALA A 74 0.38 -14.43 -6.12
N ALA A 75 0.56 -14.07 -4.85
CA ALA A 75 -0.04 -14.80 -3.74
C ALA A 75 -1.50 -14.44 -3.52
N ARG A 76 -1.85 -13.18 -3.76
CA ARG A 76 -3.21 -12.68 -3.54
C ARG A 76 -3.63 -11.80 -4.70
N PRO A 77 -4.16 -12.39 -5.79
CA PRO A 77 -4.62 -11.61 -6.94
C PRO A 77 -5.68 -10.61 -6.53
N GLY A 78 -5.57 -9.40 -7.03
CA GLY A 78 -6.51 -8.34 -6.71
C GLY A 78 -6.19 -7.55 -5.45
N LEU A 79 -5.12 -7.90 -4.73
CA LEU A 79 -4.73 -7.12 -3.56
C LEU A 79 -4.29 -5.72 -4.01
N PRO A 80 -4.92 -4.66 -3.49
CA PRO A 80 -4.53 -3.30 -3.87
C PRO A 80 -3.15 -2.96 -3.33
N VAL A 81 -2.32 -2.34 -4.17
CA VAL A 81 -0.99 -1.90 -3.77
C VAL A 81 -0.82 -0.45 -4.19
N ILE A 82 -0.45 0.39 -3.23
CA ILE A 82 -0.13 1.79 -3.47
C ILE A 82 1.38 1.92 -3.34
N LEU A 83 2.03 2.33 -4.43
CA LEU A 83 3.48 2.49 -4.45
C LEU A 83 3.84 3.96 -4.31
N ILE A 84 4.74 4.28 -3.40
CA ILE A 84 5.13 5.63 -3.06
C ILE A 84 6.60 5.85 -3.45
N THR A 85 6.90 6.99 -4.05
CA THR A 85 8.28 7.36 -4.35
C THR A 85 8.42 8.87 -4.41
N ASP A 86 9.62 9.38 -4.18
CA ASP A 86 9.98 10.78 -4.44
C ASP A 86 10.68 10.91 -5.79
N ARG A 87 10.81 9.84 -6.54
CA ARG A 87 11.55 9.80 -7.80
C ARG A 87 10.61 9.48 -8.96
N LEU A 88 10.20 10.54 -9.65
CA LEU A 88 9.27 10.42 -10.78
C LEU A 88 9.76 9.43 -11.84
N GLU A 89 11.06 9.38 -12.07
CA GLU A 89 11.62 8.51 -13.09
C GLU A 89 11.36 7.02 -12.81
N LEU A 90 11.12 6.66 -11.56
CA LEU A 90 10.80 5.27 -11.24
C LEU A 90 9.39 4.89 -11.68
N ILE A 91 8.52 5.90 -11.83
CA ILE A 91 7.13 5.67 -12.24
C ILE A 91 7.00 5.69 -13.76
N LYS A 92 7.77 6.54 -14.42
CA LYS A 92 7.70 6.68 -15.88
C LYS A 92 8.00 5.34 -16.56
N GLY A 93 7.18 5.01 -17.53
CA GLY A 93 7.33 3.76 -18.26
C GLY A 93 6.77 2.56 -17.55
N ARG A 94 6.31 2.73 -16.31
CA ARG A 94 5.70 1.64 -15.55
C ARG A 94 4.26 1.95 -15.20
N GLN A 95 3.67 2.88 -15.93
CA GLN A 95 2.29 3.23 -15.70
C GLN A 95 1.41 2.06 -16.07
N THR A 96 0.43 1.83 -15.21
CA THR A 96 -0.52 0.76 -15.45
C THR A 96 -1.41 1.11 -16.62
N THR A 97 -1.95 0.08 -17.25
CA THR A 97 -3.02 0.29 -18.19
C THR A 97 -4.21 0.85 -17.43
N ALA A 98 -5.10 1.51 -18.13
CA ALA A 98 -6.27 2.10 -17.49
C ALA A 98 -7.14 1.08 -16.77
N ARG A 99 -6.91 -0.18 -16.98
CA ARG A 99 -7.73 -1.24 -16.40
C ARG A 99 -7.24 -1.74 -15.05
N ASP A 100 -6.02 -1.42 -14.66
CA ASP A 100 -5.47 -1.93 -13.41
C ASP A 100 -5.78 -0.94 -12.28
N GLU A 101 -6.99 -1.03 -11.74
CA GLU A 101 -7.45 -0.15 -10.68
C GLU A 101 -6.87 -0.54 -9.32
N SER A 102 -6.22 -1.69 -9.21
CA SER A 102 -5.65 -2.12 -7.94
C SER A 102 -4.25 -1.56 -7.71
N ARG A 103 -3.69 -0.89 -8.70
CA ARG A 103 -2.36 -0.30 -8.61
C ARG A 103 -2.45 1.22 -8.66
N THR A 104 -1.76 1.89 -7.74
CA THR A 104 -1.72 3.35 -7.69
C THR A 104 -0.33 3.80 -7.32
N PHE A 105 0.11 4.88 -7.96
CA PHE A 105 1.38 5.53 -7.59
C PHE A 105 1.09 6.85 -6.89
N LEU A 106 1.86 7.14 -5.84
CA LEU A 106 1.85 8.45 -5.20
C LEU A 106 3.25 9.01 -5.19
N LEU A 107 3.38 10.24 -5.67
CA LEU A 107 4.68 10.91 -5.72
C LEU A 107 4.82 11.81 -4.49
N LYS A 108 5.92 11.68 -3.76
CA LYS A 108 6.21 12.55 -2.62
C LYS A 108 6.64 13.93 -3.09
N PRO A 109 6.27 15.01 -2.42
CA PRO A 109 5.40 15.02 -1.24
C PRO A 109 3.93 14.92 -1.66
N PHE A 110 3.15 14.20 -0.88
CA PHE A 110 1.71 14.11 -1.10
C PHE A 110 1.00 14.58 0.17
N SER A 111 -0.24 15.02 0.00
CA SER A 111 -1.03 15.46 1.13
C SER A 111 -1.72 14.26 1.79
N GLU A 112 -2.15 14.47 3.02
CA GLU A 112 -2.97 13.50 3.73
C GLU A 112 -4.20 13.13 2.90
N ARG A 113 -4.84 14.14 2.30
CA ARG A 113 -6.03 13.93 1.47
C ARG A 113 -5.73 13.04 0.27
N GLU A 114 -4.58 13.24 -0.37
CA GLU A 114 -4.20 12.42 -1.51
C GLU A 114 -4.01 10.97 -1.12
N LEU A 115 -3.33 10.73 0.00
CA LEU A 115 -3.08 9.36 0.47
C LEU A 115 -4.39 8.68 0.86
N LEU A 116 -5.20 9.35 1.68
CA LEU A 116 -6.46 8.75 2.12
C LEU A 116 -7.42 8.52 0.97
N GLY A 117 -7.41 9.43 -0.01
CA GLY A 117 -8.23 9.27 -1.21
C GLY A 117 -7.81 8.05 -2.02
N ALA A 118 -6.50 7.85 -2.17
CA ALA A 118 -5.98 6.69 -2.89
C ALA A 118 -6.36 5.39 -2.20
N ILE A 119 -6.25 5.37 -0.87
CA ILE A 119 -6.61 4.19 -0.08
C ILE A 119 -8.10 3.88 -0.21
N ASN A 120 -8.95 4.89 -0.06
CA ASN A 120 -10.39 4.70 -0.16
C ASN A 120 -10.79 4.19 -1.54
N LYS A 121 -10.18 4.73 -2.58
CA LYS A 121 -10.45 4.29 -3.95
C LYS A 121 -10.01 2.84 -4.15
N ALA A 122 -8.85 2.48 -3.63
CA ALA A 122 -8.33 1.13 -3.76
C ALA A 122 -9.21 0.12 -3.03
N LEU A 123 -9.65 0.47 -1.83
CA LEU A 123 -10.52 -0.41 -1.04
C LEU A 123 -11.89 -0.57 -1.69
N ALA A 124 -12.42 0.50 -2.27
CA ALA A 124 -13.71 0.45 -2.95
C ALA A 124 -13.64 -0.43 -4.20
N ALA A 125 -12.56 -0.32 -4.97
CA ALA A 125 -12.39 -1.13 -6.18
C ALA A 125 -12.30 -2.61 -5.83
N ARG A 126 -11.63 -2.95 -4.73
CA ARG A 126 -11.49 -4.33 -4.29
C ARG A 126 -12.81 -4.97 -3.91
N GLN A 127 -13.77 -4.15 -3.43
CA GLN A 127 -15.05 -4.65 -2.97
C GLN A 127 -16.04 -4.95 -4.09
N ARG A 128 -15.71 -4.56 -5.30
CA ARG A 128 -16.61 -4.83 -6.43
C ARG A 128 -16.68 -6.33 -6.70
N PRO A 129 -17.88 -6.83 -7.00
CA PRO A 129 -18.04 -8.24 -7.35
C PRO A 129 -17.28 -8.62 -8.61
#